data_d9f7dd60360f9d8c288c5e67dd8e0f55
#
_entry.id   d9f7dd60360f9d8c288c5e67dd8e0f55
#
_cell.length_a   1.000
_cell.length_b   1.000
_cell.length_c   1.000
_cell.angle_alpha   90.00
_cell.angle_beta   90.00
_cell.angle_gamma   90.00
#
_symmetry.space_group_name_H-M   'P 1'
#
loop_
_entity.id
_entity.type
_entity.pdbx_description
1 polymer ?
#
loop_
_entity_poly.entity_id
_entity_poly.type
_entity_poly.pdbx_seq_one_letter_code
_entity_poly.pdbx_strand_id
1 'polypeptide(L)'
;MTAFVIASVTIVSAIAAPIRLPALPEPVSNNAVASVTIDDTQYIFSFMGLGKGKTYKDVHNRALQLVIDKENSSKRMSSLQWNTLPPVPSSLKLKGRLASVAVGVNDAVYIFGGYTVDENHNEISTPDVYRYSPVTGKYERLAPMPVPVDDASALVYQDRYVYLVSGWHNDGNVNLVQVYDTQNDQWQQASPFLGNPVFGQAGGIVNNTIVICDGVSVIPHSDKRRSFAAETACFKGEIDKHNFLKIDWRTLQHPTGATRYRMAAAGDDATNKIYFVGGSTNPYNYNGIGYDGVPSTADDAIWTFDIAKETWVISKTEAEAPTMDHRGLINVNGSWITIGGMIDAQQVTNKILSHFSTPAMVSCSPNSQGSTELRSHPPSEIADEQGKINLNSHCQHNPIQKEKNKQ
;
A
#
# COMPACT_ATOMS: atom_id res chain seq x y z
N MET A 1 -24.20 38.47 -37.35
CA MET A 1 -23.15 37.48 -37.12
C MET A 1 -22.52 37.78 -35.77
N THR A 2 -22.94 37.07 -34.75
CA THR A 2 -22.44 37.28 -33.37
C THR A 2 -21.38 36.19 -33.09
N ALA A 3 -20.14 36.60 -32.97
CA ALA A 3 -19.04 35.71 -32.70
C ALA A 3 -19.05 35.29 -31.21
N PHE A 4 -19.22 34.03 -30.91
CA PHE A 4 -19.03 33.46 -29.58
C PHE A 4 -17.52 33.23 -29.34
N VAL A 5 -16.94 33.95 -28.39
CA VAL A 5 -15.58 33.70 -27.90
C VAL A 5 -15.68 32.61 -26.82
N ILE A 6 -15.22 31.42 -27.13
CA ILE A 6 -15.06 30.32 -26.14
C ILE A 6 -13.74 30.58 -25.39
N ALA A 7 -13.83 31.01 -24.16
CA ALA A 7 -12.67 31.10 -23.25
C ALA A 7 -12.35 29.69 -22.71
N SER A 8 -11.24 29.15 -23.14
CA SER A 8 -10.70 27.89 -22.57
C SER A 8 -10.09 28.19 -21.19
N VAL A 9 -10.73 27.69 -20.12
CA VAL A 9 -10.16 27.72 -18.78
C VAL A 9 -9.17 26.57 -18.63
N THR A 10 -7.89 26.88 -18.62
CA THR A 10 -6.84 25.91 -18.30
C THR A 10 -6.78 25.73 -16.79
N ILE A 11 -7.26 24.62 -16.27
CA ILE A 11 -7.09 24.26 -14.87
C ILE A 11 -5.64 23.80 -14.70
N VAL A 12 -4.79 24.64 -14.11
CA VAL A 12 -3.46 24.27 -13.67
C VAL A 12 -3.64 23.55 -12.33
N SER A 13 -3.60 22.23 -12.32
CA SER A 13 -3.49 21.44 -11.09
C SER A 13 -2.12 21.69 -10.50
N ALA A 14 -2.05 22.37 -9.36
CA ALA A 14 -0.81 22.53 -8.62
C ALA A 14 -0.40 21.13 -8.09
N ILE A 15 0.79 20.68 -8.49
CA ILE A 15 1.42 19.49 -7.90
C ILE A 15 1.76 19.88 -6.45
N ALA A 16 1.26 19.11 -5.49
CA ALA A 16 1.57 19.33 -4.08
C ALA A 16 3.08 19.14 -3.85
N ALA A 17 3.68 20.01 -3.03
CA ALA A 17 5.07 19.85 -2.63
C ALA A 17 5.25 18.51 -1.88
N PRO A 18 6.40 17.81 -2.03
CA PRO A 18 6.65 16.55 -1.33
C PRO A 18 6.43 16.70 0.17
N ILE A 19 5.66 15.79 0.75
CA ILE A 19 5.38 15.80 2.18
C ILE A 19 6.64 15.41 2.96
N ARG A 20 6.95 16.13 4.04
CA ARG A 20 8.03 15.77 4.97
C ARG A 20 7.44 15.32 6.29
N LEU A 21 7.45 14.02 6.53
CA LEU A 21 7.04 13.42 7.79
C LEU A 21 8.25 13.19 8.71
N PRO A 22 8.04 13.16 10.04
CA PRO A 22 9.12 12.86 10.98
C PRO A 22 9.65 11.45 10.78
N ALA A 23 10.96 11.28 10.92
CA ALA A 23 11.57 9.96 10.90
C ALA A 23 11.03 9.09 12.04
N LEU A 24 11.05 7.76 11.86
CA LEU A 24 10.79 6.82 12.96
C LEU A 24 11.77 7.04 14.11
N PRO A 25 11.40 6.76 15.36
CA PRO A 25 12.31 6.84 16.51
C PRO A 25 13.56 5.98 16.37
N GLU A 26 13.42 4.84 15.69
CA GLU A 26 14.50 3.88 15.46
C GLU A 26 14.47 3.34 14.03
N PRO A 27 15.62 2.97 13.44
CA PRO A 27 15.67 2.28 12.15
C PRO A 27 14.94 0.95 12.18
N VAL A 28 14.20 0.66 11.11
CA VAL A 28 13.50 -0.61 10.91
C VAL A 28 13.40 -0.99 9.43
N SER A 29 13.58 -2.27 9.14
CA SER A 29 13.26 -2.88 7.84
C SER A 29 12.40 -4.14 8.05
N ASN A 30 11.94 -4.79 7.01
CA ASN A 30 11.01 -5.93 7.10
C ASN A 30 9.74 -5.63 7.93
N ASN A 31 9.39 -4.38 8.12
CA ASN A 31 8.21 -3.95 8.87
C ASN A 31 6.95 -4.02 8.00
N ALA A 32 5.84 -4.40 8.62
CA ALA A 32 4.53 -4.24 8.01
C ALA A 32 4.07 -2.79 8.15
N VAL A 33 3.57 -2.20 7.07
CA VAL A 33 3.09 -0.82 7.07
C VAL A 33 1.65 -0.76 6.58
N ALA A 34 0.86 0.12 7.16
CA ALA A 34 -0.53 0.35 6.75
C ALA A 34 -0.96 1.77 7.07
N SER A 35 -2.04 2.21 6.46
CA SER A 35 -2.77 3.40 6.89
C SER A 35 -4.26 3.15 6.88
N VAL A 36 -4.97 3.89 7.71
CA VAL A 36 -6.43 3.94 7.73
C VAL A 36 -6.87 5.37 8.00
N THR A 37 -7.97 5.78 7.36
CA THR A 37 -8.57 7.09 7.61
C THR A 37 -9.90 6.89 8.32
N ILE A 38 -10.03 7.51 9.49
CA ILE A 38 -11.24 7.48 10.30
C ILE A 38 -11.71 8.93 10.42
N ASP A 39 -12.90 9.21 9.93
CA ASP A 39 -13.39 10.57 9.73
C ASP A 39 -12.39 11.38 8.88
N ASP A 40 -11.84 12.45 9.42
CA ASP A 40 -10.85 13.29 8.73
C ASP A 40 -9.41 13.08 9.21
N THR A 41 -9.16 12.01 9.96
CA THR A 41 -7.86 11.69 10.56
C THR A 41 -7.24 10.48 9.91
N GLN A 42 -6.05 10.63 9.32
CA GLN A 42 -5.26 9.52 8.80
C GLN A 42 -4.31 9.01 9.88
N TYR A 43 -4.37 7.71 10.13
CA TYR A 43 -3.47 6.97 11.01
C TYR A 43 -2.53 6.15 10.15
N ILE A 44 -1.22 6.29 10.38
CA ILE A 44 -0.17 5.58 9.64
C ILE A 44 0.61 4.72 10.63
N PHE A 45 0.92 3.50 10.23
CA PHE A 45 1.50 2.50 11.14
C PHE A 45 2.77 1.88 10.57
N SER A 46 3.68 1.52 11.51
CA SER A 46 4.80 0.61 11.30
C SER A 46 4.78 -0.45 12.38
N PHE A 47 4.65 -1.71 12.00
CA PHE A 47 4.54 -2.85 12.91
C PHE A 47 5.71 -3.81 12.72
N MET A 48 6.32 -4.24 13.84
CA MET A 48 7.34 -5.30 13.86
C MET A 48 8.55 -4.98 12.96
N GLY A 49 9.36 -5.97 12.68
CA GLY A 49 10.47 -5.85 11.75
C GLY A 49 11.84 -6.10 12.37
N LEU A 50 12.86 -5.67 11.62
CA LEU A 50 14.26 -5.85 11.89
C LEU A 50 14.94 -4.52 12.26
N GLY A 51 15.60 -4.46 13.40
CA GLY A 51 16.38 -3.32 13.82
C GLY A 51 17.73 -3.20 13.12
N LYS A 52 18.48 -2.15 13.46
CA LYS A 52 19.75 -1.74 12.85
C LYS A 52 20.83 -2.83 12.80
N GLY A 53 20.88 -3.72 13.81
CA GLY A 53 21.92 -4.77 13.91
C GLY A 53 21.75 -5.88 12.87
N LYS A 54 20.59 -6.05 12.29
CA LYS A 54 20.27 -7.05 11.24
C LYS A 54 20.56 -8.49 11.65
N THR A 55 20.40 -8.82 12.93
CA THR A 55 20.56 -10.16 13.47
C THR A 55 19.22 -10.68 14.02
N TYR A 56 19.12 -11.97 14.33
CA TYR A 56 17.93 -12.53 14.96
C TYR A 56 17.56 -11.83 16.29
N LYS A 57 18.53 -11.24 17.00
CA LYS A 57 18.30 -10.47 18.23
C LYS A 57 17.62 -9.12 18.00
N ASP A 58 17.71 -8.61 16.77
CA ASP A 58 17.14 -7.33 16.37
C ASP A 58 15.70 -7.48 15.83
N VAL A 59 15.19 -8.72 15.72
CA VAL A 59 13.81 -8.99 15.32
C VAL A 59 12.87 -8.64 16.48
N HIS A 60 11.91 -7.77 16.20
CA HIS A 60 11.07 -7.21 17.26
C HIS A 60 9.59 -7.17 16.90
N ASN A 61 8.74 -6.95 17.91
CA ASN A 61 7.27 -6.81 17.75
C ASN A 61 6.77 -5.39 18.11
N ARG A 62 7.66 -4.38 18.09
CA ARG A 62 7.28 -2.98 18.34
C ARG A 62 6.27 -2.49 17.33
N ALA A 63 5.42 -1.56 17.75
CA ALA A 63 4.43 -0.93 16.91
C ALA A 63 4.45 0.58 17.11
N LEU A 64 4.35 1.32 16.02
CA LEU A 64 4.41 2.77 16.00
C LEU A 64 3.23 3.32 15.18
N GLN A 65 2.71 4.46 15.60
CA GLN A 65 1.62 5.17 14.94
C GLN A 65 1.98 6.64 14.74
N LEU A 66 1.70 7.16 13.55
CA LEU A 66 1.67 8.59 13.26
C LEU A 66 0.23 9.00 12.97
N VAL A 67 -0.21 10.11 13.55
CA VAL A 67 -1.57 10.64 13.37
C VAL A 67 -1.52 11.95 12.62
N ILE A 68 -2.28 12.06 11.54
CA ILE A 68 -2.39 13.26 10.71
C ILE A 68 -3.86 13.63 10.64
N ASP A 69 -4.26 14.71 11.31
CA ASP A 69 -5.59 15.26 11.19
C ASP A 69 -5.63 16.44 10.18
N LYS A 70 -6.80 16.73 9.62
CA LYS A 70 -6.96 17.80 8.63
C LYS A 70 -6.64 19.19 9.21
N GLU A 71 -6.92 19.44 10.48
CA GLU A 71 -6.66 20.73 11.10
C GLU A 71 -5.15 21.00 11.25
N ASN A 72 -4.36 19.93 11.48
CA ASN A 72 -2.91 20.01 11.59
C ASN A 72 -2.18 19.90 10.24
N SER A 73 -2.86 19.47 9.17
CA SER A 73 -2.25 19.36 7.83
C SER A 73 -1.79 20.72 7.27
N SER A 74 -2.36 21.83 7.74
CA SER A 74 -1.97 23.20 7.38
C SER A 74 -0.99 23.86 8.36
N LYS A 75 -0.82 23.33 9.59
CA LYS A 75 -0.08 23.97 10.68
C LYS A 75 1.14 23.17 11.16
N ARG A 76 2.17 22.94 10.37
CA ARG A 76 3.45 22.33 10.77
C ARG A 76 3.43 20.81 10.88
N MET A 77 3.67 20.15 9.78
CA MET A 77 4.13 18.75 9.73
C MET A 77 5.34 18.46 10.65
N SER A 78 6.11 19.50 11.01
CA SER A 78 7.27 19.39 11.92
C SER A 78 6.92 19.13 13.38
N SER A 79 5.65 19.25 13.78
CA SER A 79 5.21 18.92 15.14
C SER A 79 4.63 17.51 15.29
N LEU A 80 4.49 16.77 14.18
CA LEU A 80 4.02 15.39 14.21
C LEU A 80 5.07 14.49 14.88
N GLN A 81 4.62 13.51 15.66
CA GLN A 81 5.48 12.55 16.33
C GLN A 81 4.92 11.14 16.22
N TRP A 82 5.82 10.18 16.09
CA TRP A 82 5.47 8.77 16.17
C TRP A 82 5.18 8.39 17.63
N ASN A 83 4.01 7.84 17.87
CA ASN A 83 3.59 7.32 19.16
C ASN A 83 3.88 5.82 19.23
N THR A 84 4.44 5.37 20.35
CA THR A 84 4.62 3.96 20.63
C THR A 84 3.30 3.34 21.03
N LEU A 85 2.95 2.23 20.38
CA LEU A 85 1.76 1.43 20.68
C LEU A 85 2.13 0.20 21.52
N PRO A 86 1.14 -0.47 22.13
CA PRO A 86 1.35 -1.82 22.65
C PRO A 86 2.00 -2.70 21.57
N PRO A 87 2.97 -3.56 21.94
CA PRO A 87 3.63 -4.42 20.96
C PRO A 87 2.64 -5.41 20.33
N VAL A 88 2.87 -5.74 19.05
CA VAL A 88 2.02 -6.71 18.34
C VAL A 88 2.09 -8.06 19.05
N PRO A 89 0.94 -8.67 19.41
CA PRO A 89 0.91 -9.97 20.06
C PRO A 89 1.37 -11.09 19.11
N SER A 90 1.71 -12.24 19.66
CA SER A 90 2.00 -13.46 18.89
C SER A 90 1.61 -14.71 19.66
N SER A 91 1.11 -15.72 18.96
CA SER A 91 0.86 -17.05 19.51
C SER A 91 2.14 -17.84 19.72
N LEU A 92 3.22 -17.50 19.01
CA LEU A 92 4.51 -18.17 19.09
C LEU A 92 5.31 -17.72 20.33
N LYS A 93 6.30 -18.53 20.74
CA LYS A 93 7.22 -18.19 21.82
C LYS A 93 8.02 -16.93 21.52
N LEU A 94 8.62 -16.85 20.33
CA LEU A 94 9.26 -15.64 19.83
C LEU A 94 8.18 -14.66 19.36
N LYS A 95 8.26 -13.42 19.82
CA LYS A 95 7.24 -12.41 19.57
C LYS A 95 7.56 -11.50 18.38
N GLY A 96 8.84 -11.29 18.11
CA GLY A 96 9.29 -10.50 16.95
C GLY A 96 9.05 -11.25 15.66
N ARG A 97 8.68 -10.51 14.60
CA ARG A 97 8.40 -11.08 13.28
C ARG A 97 8.93 -10.19 12.17
N LEU A 98 9.33 -10.84 11.09
CA LEU A 98 9.74 -10.24 9.83
C LEU A 98 8.70 -10.55 8.76
N ALA A 99 8.65 -9.74 7.73
CA ALA A 99 7.85 -9.96 6.53
C ALA A 99 6.34 -10.22 6.77
N SER A 100 5.82 -9.75 7.90
CA SER A 100 4.38 -9.61 8.08
C SER A 100 3.84 -8.57 7.11
N VAL A 101 2.57 -8.68 6.72
CA VAL A 101 1.88 -7.68 5.93
C VAL A 101 0.75 -7.07 6.73
N ALA A 102 0.42 -5.80 6.45
CA ALA A 102 -0.69 -5.12 7.10
C ALA A 102 -1.48 -4.28 6.09
N VAL A 103 -2.79 -4.17 6.32
CA VAL A 103 -3.70 -3.36 5.49
C VAL A 103 -4.71 -2.65 6.37
N GLY A 104 -5.12 -1.44 5.94
CA GLY A 104 -6.27 -0.75 6.51
C GLY A 104 -7.55 -1.24 5.86
N VAL A 105 -8.58 -1.53 6.66
CA VAL A 105 -9.93 -1.88 6.21
C VAL A 105 -10.93 -1.15 7.11
N ASN A 106 -11.77 -0.31 6.53
CA ASN A 106 -12.70 0.55 7.26
C ASN A 106 -12.00 1.39 8.35
N ASP A 107 -12.25 1.09 9.62
CA ASP A 107 -11.76 1.81 10.81
C ASP A 107 -10.63 1.09 11.56
N ALA A 108 -10.05 0.04 10.97
CA ALA A 108 -9.06 -0.80 11.64
C ALA A 108 -7.91 -1.22 10.72
N VAL A 109 -6.82 -1.66 11.33
CA VAL A 109 -5.70 -2.27 10.62
C VAL A 109 -5.65 -3.76 10.91
N TYR A 110 -5.50 -4.56 9.86
CA TYR A 110 -5.35 -6.00 9.93
C TYR A 110 -3.90 -6.38 9.64
N ILE A 111 -3.33 -7.23 10.50
CA ILE A 111 -1.92 -7.64 10.47
C ILE A 111 -1.88 -9.15 10.31
N PHE A 112 -1.17 -9.62 9.29
CA PHE A 112 -1.14 -11.03 8.90
C PHE A 112 0.28 -11.59 8.93
N GLY A 113 0.43 -12.78 9.49
CA GLY A 113 1.57 -13.65 9.34
C GLY A 113 2.91 -13.05 9.75
N GLY A 114 3.87 -13.24 8.89
CA GLY A 114 5.27 -13.01 9.15
C GLY A 114 5.96 -14.23 9.73
N TYR A 115 7.28 -14.17 9.87
CA TYR A 115 8.05 -15.27 10.42
C TYR A 115 8.95 -14.85 11.59
N THR A 116 9.22 -15.78 12.48
CA THR A 116 10.17 -15.62 13.58
C THR A 116 11.53 -16.18 13.19
N VAL A 117 12.61 -15.66 13.78
CA VAL A 117 13.97 -16.18 13.61
C VAL A 117 14.57 -16.46 14.98
N ASP A 118 15.06 -17.67 15.22
CA ASP A 118 15.75 -18.05 16.45
C ASP A 118 17.29 -17.93 16.34
N GLU A 119 17.98 -18.28 17.40
CA GLU A 119 19.46 -18.24 17.48
C GLU A 119 20.17 -19.24 16.54
N ASN A 120 19.45 -20.26 16.09
CA ASN A 120 19.94 -21.26 15.14
C ASN A 120 19.52 -20.93 13.69
N HIS A 121 18.93 -19.72 13.47
CA HIS A 121 18.36 -19.28 12.21
C HIS A 121 17.21 -20.17 11.71
N ASN A 122 16.48 -20.83 12.63
CA ASN A 122 15.23 -21.47 12.27
C ASN A 122 14.15 -20.41 12.09
N GLU A 123 13.42 -20.52 11.02
CA GLU A 123 12.33 -19.61 10.62
C GLU A 123 11.01 -20.36 10.72
N ILE A 124 10.01 -19.72 11.33
CA ILE A 124 8.66 -20.27 11.46
C ILE A 124 7.67 -19.22 11.02
N SER A 125 6.96 -19.48 9.91
CA SER A 125 5.84 -18.66 9.46
C SER A 125 4.67 -18.81 10.43
N THR A 126 4.13 -17.70 10.92
CA THR A 126 3.02 -17.73 11.89
C THR A 126 1.66 -17.63 11.22
N PRO A 127 0.64 -18.36 11.71
CA PRO A 127 -0.73 -18.21 11.23
C PRO A 127 -1.45 -16.99 11.82
N ASP A 128 -0.80 -16.21 12.68
CA ASP A 128 -1.43 -15.15 13.46
C ASP A 128 -2.07 -14.07 12.59
N VAL A 129 -3.28 -13.68 12.96
CA VAL A 129 -4.01 -12.54 12.43
C VAL A 129 -4.49 -11.67 13.58
N TYR A 130 -4.22 -10.38 13.50
CA TYR A 130 -4.68 -9.41 14.48
C TYR A 130 -5.34 -8.22 13.81
N ARG A 131 -6.46 -7.79 14.38
CA ARG A 131 -7.08 -6.49 14.11
C ARG A 131 -6.61 -5.51 15.18
N TYR A 132 -6.13 -4.35 14.75
CA TYR A 132 -5.81 -3.24 15.65
C TYR A 132 -6.78 -2.08 15.40
N SER A 133 -7.40 -1.58 16.48
CA SER A 133 -8.28 -0.42 16.42
C SER A 133 -7.53 0.83 16.89
N PRO A 134 -7.31 1.85 16.03
CA PRO A 134 -6.70 3.11 16.42
C PRO A 134 -7.48 3.85 17.49
N VAL A 135 -8.81 3.71 17.48
CA VAL A 135 -9.71 4.39 18.42
C VAL A 135 -9.59 3.84 19.84
N THR A 136 -9.50 2.51 19.97
CA THR A 136 -9.43 1.86 21.30
C THR A 136 -8.01 1.54 21.75
N GLY A 137 -7.02 1.57 20.83
CA GLY A 137 -5.64 1.19 21.10
C GLY A 137 -5.45 -0.30 21.39
N LYS A 138 -6.35 -1.17 20.96
CA LYS A 138 -6.37 -2.60 21.32
C LYS A 138 -6.19 -3.50 20.12
N TYR A 139 -5.50 -4.62 20.34
CA TYR A 139 -5.45 -5.76 19.43
C TYR A 139 -6.55 -6.76 19.75
N GLU A 140 -7.16 -7.29 18.72
CA GLU A 140 -8.07 -8.42 18.74
C GLU A 140 -7.46 -9.56 17.92
N ARG A 141 -7.44 -10.77 18.48
CA ARG A 141 -7.00 -11.95 17.76
C ARG A 141 -8.13 -12.50 16.92
N LEU A 142 -7.87 -12.75 15.66
CA LEU A 142 -8.84 -13.23 14.68
C LEU A 142 -8.54 -14.67 14.25
N ALA A 143 -9.41 -15.23 13.40
CA ALA A 143 -9.23 -16.56 12.83
C ALA A 143 -7.84 -16.68 12.16
N PRO A 144 -7.03 -17.67 12.55
CA PRO A 144 -5.69 -17.85 12.01
C PRO A 144 -5.73 -18.20 10.52
N MET A 145 -4.67 -17.84 9.78
CA MET A 145 -4.52 -18.26 8.39
C MET A 145 -4.53 -19.77 8.26
N PRO A 146 -5.29 -20.35 7.32
CA PRO A 146 -5.28 -21.80 7.04
C PRO A 146 -3.90 -22.31 6.64
N VAL A 147 -3.18 -21.55 5.81
CA VAL A 147 -1.78 -21.78 5.47
C VAL A 147 -0.99 -20.54 5.90
N PRO A 148 -0.15 -20.64 6.94
CA PRO A 148 0.70 -19.54 7.37
C PRO A 148 1.60 -19.08 6.22
N VAL A 149 1.61 -17.77 5.94
CA VAL A 149 2.50 -17.20 4.93
C VAL A 149 3.14 -15.92 5.45
N ASP A 150 4.31 -15.64 4.92
CA ASP A 150 5.00 -14.37 5.06
C ASP A 150 5.48 -13.87 3.69
N ASP A 151 5.91 -12.63 3.64
CA ASP A 151 6.39 -12.00 2.39
C ASP A 151 5.38 -12.12 1.21
N ALA A 152 4.08 -12.18 1.54
CA ALA A 152 2.96 -12.22 0.59
C ALA A 152 2.55 -10.79 0.17
N SER A 153 1.82 -10.65 -0.93
CA SER A 153 1.12 -9.41 -1.25
C SER A 153 -0.27 -9.40 -0.61
N ALA A 154 -0.57 -8.36 0.18
CA ALA A 154 -1.88 -8.19 0.83
C ALA A 154 -2.67 -7.08 0.14
N LEU A 155 -3.87 -7.39 -0.37
CA LEU A 155 -4.68 -6.51 -1.21
C LEU A 155 -6.11 -6.44 -0.67
N VAL A 156 -6.68 -5.23 -0.59
CA VAL A 156 -8.03 -5.00 -0.06
C VAL A 156 -9.03 -4.77 -1.20
N TYR A 157 -10.09 -5.53 -1.20
CA TYR A 157 -11.20 -5.39 -2.13
C TYR A 157 -12.50 -5.06 -1.41
N GLN A 158 -13.20 -4.02 -1.88
CA GLN A 158 -14.50 -3.56 -1.35
C GLN A 158 -14.50 -3.27 0.17
N ASP A 159 -13.37 -2.77 0.72
CA ASP A 159 -13.21 -2.51 2.16
C ASP A 159 -13.68 -3.67 3.07
N ARG A 160 -13.52 -4.90 2.60
CA ARG A 160 -13.97 -6.11 3.28
C ARG A 160 -13.06 -7.29 3.11
N TYR A 161 -12.69 -7.62 1.88
CA TYR A 161 -11.95 -8.83 1.56
C TYR A 161 -10.46 -8.54 1.46
N VAL A 162 -9.64 -9.26 2.22
CA VAL A 162 -8.18 -9.17 2.13
C VAL A 162 -7.64 -10.40 1.43
N TYR A 163 -7.02 -10.20 0.28
CA TYR A 163 -6.38 -11.26 -0.51
C TYR A 163 -4.91 -11.33 -0.14
N LEU A 164 -4.45 -12.49 0.33
CA LEU A 164 -3.04 -12.81 0.48
C LEU A 164 -2.60 -13.65 -0.72
N VAL A 165 -1.78 -13.06 -1.58
CA VAL A 165 -1.35 -13.70 -2.83
C VAL A 165 0.04 -14.27 -2.65
N SER A 166 0.20 -15.59 -2.88
CA SER A 166 1.47 -16.29 -2.80
C SER A 166 2.16 -16.14 -1.43
N GLY A 167 3.48 -16.10 -1.37
CA GLY A 167 4.27 -15.94 -0.16
C GLY A 167 5.02 -17.19 0.24
N TRP A 168 5.87 -17.03 1.26
CA TRP A 168 6.68 -18.10 1.83
C TRP A 168 5.91 -18.85 2.94
N HIS A 169 6.07 -20.16 2.99
CA HIS A 169 5.55 -21.03 4.04
C HIS A 169 6.63 -22.03 4.49
N ASN A 170 7.24 -21.79 5.65
CA ASN A 170 8.25 -22.65 6.27
C ASN A 170 9.38 -23.13 5.32
N ASP A 171 9.08 -24.02 4.39
CA ASP A 171 10.06 -24.66 3.52
C ASP A 171 9.90 -24.36 2.02
N GLY A 172 8.90 -23.58 1.61
CA GLY A 172 8.66 -23.30 0.20
C GLY A 172 7.59 -22.23 -0.02
N ASN A 173 7.44 -21.84 -1.27
CA ASN A 173 6.43 -20.89 -1.67
C ASN A 173 5.10 -21.60 -1.94
N VAL A 174 4.01 -20.85 -1.83
CA VAL A 174 2.67 -21.31 -2.17
C VAL A 174 2.10 -20.49 -3.31
N ASN A 175 1.28 -21.11 -4.18
CA ASN A 175 0.53 -20.38 -5.23
C ASN A 175 -0.90 -20.04 -4.79
N LEU A 176 -1.17 -20.09 -3.49
CA LEU A 176 -2.50 -19.82 -2.94
C LEU A 176 -2.84 -18.35 -3.05
N VAL A 177 -4.14 -18.07 -3.19
CA VAL A 177 -4.74 -16.77 -2.94
C VAL A 177 -5.75 -16.97 -1.80
N GLN A 178 -5.30 -16.76 -0.57
CA GLN A 178 -6.14 -16.87 0.60
C GLN A 178 -6.92 -15.58 0.79
N VAL A 179 -8.23 -15.66 0.96
CA VAL A 179 -9.12 -14.50 1.13
C VAL A 179 -9.69 -14.50 2.53
N TYR A 180 -9.42 -13.42 3.25
CA TYR A 180 -9.99 -13.18 4.56
C TYR A 180 -11.19 -12.21 4.47
N ASP A 181 -12.34 -12.65 4.95
CA ASP A 181 -13.54 -11.83 5.09
C ASP A 181 -13.54 -11.16 6.46
N THR A 182 -13.27 -9.86 6.50
CA THR A 182 -13.13 -9.09 7.73
C THR A 182 -14.46 -8.91 8.51
N GLN A 183 -15.61 -9.09 7.85
CA GLN A 183 -16.92 -8.98 8.50
C GLN A 183 -17.33 -10.28 9.20
N ASN A 184 -16.92 -11.42 8.66
CA ASN A 184 -17.33 -12.74 9.16
C ASN A 184 -16.22 -13.47 9.93
N ASP A 185 -15.00 -12.91 10.00
CA ASP A 185 -13.81 -13.55 10.58
C ASP A 185 -13.56 -14.96 9.97
N GLN A 186 -13.58 -15.06 8.64
CA GLN A 186 -13.50 -16.33 7.93
C GLN A 186 -12.51 -16.28 6.77
N TRP A 187 -11.87 -17.43 6.52
CA TRP A 187 -10.97 -17.65 5.42
C TRP A 187 -11.63 -18.47 4.31
N GLN A 188 -11.31 -18.11 3.08
CA GLN A 188 -11.70 -18.84 1.87
C GLN A 188 -10.53 -18.88 0.90
N GLN A 189 -10.58 -19.78 -0.08
CA GLN A 189 -9.59 -19.91 -1.14
C GLN A 189 -10.17 -19.36 -2.44
N ALA A 190 -9.49 -18.35 -3.03
CA ALA A 190 -9.81 -17.87 -4.38
C ALA A 190 -9.05 -18.65 -5.47
N SER A 191 -9.30 -18.29 -6.74
CA SER A 191 -8.53 -18.82 -7.88
C SER A 191 -7.03 -18.70 -7.59
N PRO A 192 -6.24 -19.77 -7.74
CA PRO A 192 -4.82 -19.75 -7.42
C PRO A 192 -4.06 -18.74 -8.31
N PHE A 193 -2.95 -18.25 -7.81
CA PHE A 193 -2.05 -17.38 -8.56
C PHE A 193 -1.49 -18.12 -9.79
N LEU A 194 -1.52 -17.46 -10.95
CA LEU A 194 -1.13 -18.07 -12.22
C LEU A 194 0.38 -18.24 -12.35
N GLY A 195 1.17 -17.35 -11.76
CA GLY A 195 2.63 -17.38 -11.82
C GLY A 195 3.25 -18.53 -11.03
N ASN A 196 4.55 -18.69 -11.16
CA ASN A 196 5.30 -19.53 -10.23
C ASN A 196 5.03 -19.05 -8.80
N PRO A 197 4.94 -19.98 -7.82
CA PRO A 197 4.87 -19.59 -6.42
C PRO A 197 6.08 -18.75 -6.03
N VAL A 198 5.85 -17.57 -5.45
CA VAL A 198 6.89 -16.59 -5.14
C VAL A 198 6.72 -16.02 -3.73
N PHE A 199 7.77 -15.39 -3.22
CA PHE A 199 7.74 -14.52 -2.05
C PHE A 199 8.48 -13.21 -2.34
N GLY A 200 8.17 -12.14 -1.60
CA GLY A 200 8.76 -10.82 -1.82
C GLY A 200 8.38 -10.18 -3.15
N GLN A 201 7.30 -10.68 -3.79
CA GLN A 201 6.66 -10.02 -4.91
C GLN A 201 5.97 -8.75 -4.44
N ALA A 202 5.79 -7.81 -5.36
CA ALA A 202 5.02 -6.60 -5.11
C ALA A 202 3.67 -6.65 -5.83
N GLY A 203 2.66 -6.03 -5.25
CA GLY A 203 1.33 -5.99 -5.85
C GLY A 203 0.47 -4.83 -5.40
N GLY A 204 -0.46 -4.45 -6.27
CA GLY A 204 -1.47 -3.45 -5.99
C GLY A 204 -2.82 -3.86 -6.57
N ILE A 205 -3.86 -3.24 -6.07
CA ILE A 205 -5.24 -3.42 -6.54
C ILE A 205 -5.89 -2.06 -6.77
N VAL A 206 -6.64 -1.94 -7.86
CA VAL A 206 -7.52 -0.81 -8.16
C VAL A 206 -8.86 -1.36 -8.57
N ASN A 207 -9.93 -0.98 -7.88
CA ASN A 207 -11.25 -1.56 -8.04
C ASN A 207 -11.20 -3.10 -7.94
N ASN A 208 -11.46 -3.83 -9.02
CA ASN A 208 -11.38 -5.29 -9.08
C ASN A 208 -10.15 -5.82 -9.84
N THR A 209 -9.20 -4.96 -10.17
CA THR A 209 -8.00 -5.31 -10.95
C THR A 209 -6.77 -5.38 -10.06
N ILE A 210 -6.15 -6.54 -10.02
CA ILE A 210 -4.91 -6.83 -9.32
C ILE A 210 -3.75 -6.83 -10.31
N VAL A 211 -2.59 -6.29 -9.93
CA VAL A 211 -1.32 -6.53 -10.63
C VAL A 211 -0.28 -6.99 -9.63
N ILE A 212 0.35 -8.12 -9.92
CA ILE A 212 1.46 -8.70 -9.14
C ILE A 212 2.69 -8.78 -10.04
N CYS A 213 3.84 -8.33 -9.54
CA CYS A 213 5.10 -8.41 -10.27
C CYS A 213 6.20 -9.05 -9.45
N ASP A 214 7.02 -9.85 -10.10
CA ASP A 214 8.33 -10.34 -9.66
C ASP A 214 8.30 -11.26 -8.43
N GLY A 215 9.30 -11.13 -7.58
CA GLY A 215 9.50 -11.99 -6.42
C GLY A 215 10.58 -13.05 -6.63
N VAL A 216 10.57 -14.05 -5.77
CA VAL A 216 11.56 -15.12 -5.76
C VAL A 216 10.88 -16.46 -5.68
N SER A 217 11.24 -17.37 -6.57
CA SER A 217 10.82 -18.77 -6.55
C SER A 217 11.87 -19.67 -5.90
N VAL A 218 11.42 -20.83 -5.42
CA VAL A 218 12.27 -21.88 -4.88
C VAL A 218 12.62 -22.86 -5.99
N ILE A 219 13.91 -23.18 -6.11
CA ILE A 219 14.40 -24.26 -6.94
C ILE A 219 14.71 -25.46 -6.03
N PRO A 220 13.91 -26.53 -6.06
CA PRO A 220 14.18 -27.73 -5.29
C PRO A 220 15.34 -28.52 -5.91
N HIS A 221 16.12 -29.20 -5.07
CA HIS A 221 17.21 -30.08 -5.47
C HIS A 221 17.06 -31.42 -4.72
N SER A 222 17.51 -32.51 -5.34
CA SER A 222 17.51 -33.85 -4.74
C SER A 222 18.74 -34.16 -3.87
N ASP A 223 19.83 -33.43 -4.10
CA ASP A 223 21.17 -33.69 -3.56
C ASP A 223 21.72 -32.59 -2.64
N LYS A 224 21.02 -31.48 -2.57
CA LYS A 224 21.40 -30.34 -1.75
C LYS A 224 20.19 -29.52 -1.28
N ARG A 225 20.44 -28.59 -0.39
CA ARG A 225 19.42 -27.64 0.03
C ARG A 225 18.90 -26.83 -1.16
N ARG A 226 17.60 -26.44 -1.12
CA ARG A 226 16.97 -25.56 -2.10
C ARG A 226 17.83 -24.34 -2.44
N SER A 227 17.73 -23.85 -3.64
CA SER A 227 18.21 -22.54 -4.06
C SER A 227 17.05 -21.63 -4.45
N PHE A 228 17.35 -20.38 -4.77
CA PHE A 228 16.38 -19.37 -5.08
C PHE A 228 16.63 -18.77 -6.47
N ALA A 229 15.57 -18.46 -7.20
CA ALA A 229 15.63 -17.77 -8.48
C ALA A 229 14.76 -16.52 -8.45
N ALA A 230 15.28 -15.44 -9.00
CA ALA A 230 14.49 -14.26 -9.26
C ALA A 230 13.45 -14.56 -10.36
N GLU A 231 12.20 -14.21 -10.11
CA GLU A 231 11.15 -14.25 -11.12
C GLU A 231 11.03 -12.86 -11.76
N THR A 232 11.00 -12.84 -13.11
CA THR A 232 10.86 -11.61 -13.88
C THR A 232 9.56 -11.70 -14.67
N ALA A 233 8.44 -11.52 -13.98
CA ALA A 233 7.13 -11.68 -14.56
C ALA A 233 6.10 -10.79 -13.86
N CYS A 234 5.15 -10.27 -14.62
CA CYS A 234 3.99 -9.56 -14.11
C CYS A 234 2.70 -10.25 -14.54
N PHE A 235 1.70 -10.21 -13.67
CA PHE A 235 0.38 -10.81 -13.89
C PHE A 235 -0.71 -9.82 -13.56
N LYS A 236 -1.78 -9.82 -14.36
CA LYS A 236 -3.03 -9.10 -14.09
C LYS A 236 -4.09 -10.12 -13.70
N GLY A 237 -4.77 -9.89 -12.59
CA GLY A 237 -5.94 -10.63 -12.14
C GLY A 237 -7.17 -9.73 -12.14
N GLU A 238 -8.28 -10.21 -12.66
CA GLU A 238 -9.57 -9.52 -12.57
C GLU A 238 -10.51 -10.32 -11.67
N ILE A 239 -10.87 -9.75 -10.52
CA ILE A 239 -11.82 -10.34 -9.58
C ILE A 239 -13.22 -10.25 -10.21
N ASP A 240 -13.92 -11.40 -10.29
CA ASP A 240 -15.28 -11.45 -10.79
C ASP A 240 -16.23 -10.68 -9.84
N LYS A 241 -17.03 -9.78 -10.38
CA LYS A 241 -17.91 -8.89 -9.62
C LYS A 241 -19.04 -9.61 -8.88
N HIS A 242 -19.37 -10.83 -9.30
CA HIS A 242 -20.42 -11.66 -8.71
C HIS A 242 -19.88 -12.81 -7.84
N ASN A 243 -18.59 -13.11 -7.98
CA ASN A 243 -17.91 -14.14 -7.19
C ASN A 243 -16.49 -13.68 -6.84
N PHE A 244 -16.33 -13.06 -5.69
CA PHE A 244 -15.05 -12.53 -5.20
C PHE A 244 -13.95 -13.60 -5.04
N LEU A 245 -14.28 -14.89 -5.08
CA LEU A 245 -13.29 -15.98 -5.06
C LEU A 245 -12.78 -16.35 -6.45
N LYS A 246 -13.43 -15.87 -7.50
CA LYS A 246 -12.99 -16.12 -8.88
C LYS A 246 -12.12 -14.96 -9.37
N ILE A 247 -10.90 -15.27 -9.76
CA ILE A 247 -9.97 -14.33 -10.36
C ILE A 247 -9.54 -14.86 -11.72
N ASP A 248 -9.75 -14.06 -12.76
CA ASP A 248 -9.27 -14.35 -14.11
C ASP A 248 -7.86 -13.77 -14.28
N TRP A 249 -6.85 -14.64 -14.19
CA TRP A 249 -5.45 -14.27 -14.29
C TRP A 249 -4.93 -14.33 -15.73
N ARG A 250 -4.06 -13.37 -16.09
CA ARG A 250 -3.26 -13.40 -17.32
C ARG A 250 -1.88 -12.78 -17.09
N THR A 251 -0.95 -13.15 -17.95
CA THR A 251 0.37 -12.52 -17.98
C THR A 251 0.30 -11.10 -18.51
N LEU A 252 1.14 -10.23 -17.97
CA LEU A 252 1.41 -8.90 -18.51
C LEU A 252 2.83 -8.85 -19.09
N GLN A 253 3.05 -7.98 -20.07
CA GLN A 253 4.40 -7.66 -20.48
C GLN A 253 5.14 -7.02 -19.29
N HIS A 254 6.32 -7.54 -18.96
CA HIS A 254 7.14 -7.00 -17.89
C HIS A 254 7.72 -5.63 -18.30
N PRO A 255 7.74 -4.60 -17.40
CA PRO A 255 8.11 -3.23 -17.77
C PRO A 255 9.57 -3.08 -18.20
N THR A 256 10.50 -3.83 -17.60
CA THR A 256 11.94 -3.65 -17.83
C THR A 256 12.68 -4.91 -18.29
N GLY A 257 12.13 -6.09 -18.04
CA GLY A 257 12.84 -7.37 -18.21
C GLY A 257 13.87 -7.66 -17.11
N ALA A 258 13.94 -6.81 -16.07
CA ALA A 258 14.82 -7.00 -14.92
C ALA A 258 13.96 -7.06 -13.64
N THR A 259 14.12 -8.13 -12.87
CA THR A 259 13.37 -8.36 -11.64
C THR A 259 13.58 -7.26 -10.60
N ARG A 260 12.59 -7.08 -9.74
CA ARG A 260 12.67 -6.24 -8.53
C ARG A 260 12.08 -7.01 -7.34
N TYR A 261 12.90 -7.30 -6.39
CA TYR A 261 12.53 -7.99 -5.17
C TYR A 261 12.18 -7.01 -4.05
N ARG A 262 11.05 -7.22 -3.36
CA ARG A 262 10.58 -6.43 -2.21
C ARG A 262 10.45 -4.93 -2.51
N MET A 263 9.80 -4.60 -3.65
CA MET A 263 9.31 -3.26 -3.93
C MET A 263 8.18 -2.88 -2.96
N ALA A 264 8.03 -1.59 -2.69
CA ALA A 264 6.78 -1.05 -2.17
C ALA A 264 5.77 -0.94 -3.31
N ALA A 265 4.52 -1.34 -3.11
CA ALA A 265 3.48 -1.18 -4.12
C ALA A 265 2.13 -0.83 -3.52
N ALA A 266 1.31 -0.11 -4.29
CA ALA A 266 -0.09 0.18 -3.98
C ALA A 266 -0.88 0.55 -5.25
N GLY A 267 -2.19 0.35 -5.19
CA GLY A 267 -3.13 0.88 -6.16
C GLY A 267 -3.65 2.26 -5.75
N ASP A 268 -4.06 3.04 -6.74
CA ASP A 268 -4.67 4.36 -6.59
C ASP A 268 -5.94 4.43 -7.44
N ASP A 269 -7.08 4.28 -6.80
CA ASP A 269 -8.39 4.34 -7.46
C ASP A 269 -8.66 5.71 -8.10
N ALA A 270 -8.10 6.79 -7.51
CA ALA A 270 -8.28 8.14 -8.02
C ALA A 270 -7.63 8.36 -9.39
N THR A 271 -6.46 7.78 -9.60
CA THR A 271 -5.72 7.89 -10.87
C THR A 271 -5.88 6.66 -11.76
N ASN A 272 -6.54 5.59 -11.28
CA ASN A 272 -6.68 4.29 -11.93
C ASN A 272 -5.32 3.66 -12.30
N LYS A 273 -4.37 3.72 -11.37
CA LYS A 273 -2.99 3.27 -11.56
C LYS A 273 -2.49 2.43 -10.39
N ILE A 274 -1.52 1.59 -10.68
CA ILE A 274 -0.77 0.85 -9.67
C ILE A 274 0.69 1.29 -9.75
N TYR A 275 1.27 1.60 -8.59
CA TYR A 275 2.64 2.07 -8.43
C TYR A 275 3.50 1.02 -7.74
N PHE A 276 4.74 0.89 -8.21
CA PHE A 276 5.78 0.04 -7.65
C PHE A 276 7.04 0.86 -7.47
N VAL A 277 7.67 0.82 -6.30
CA VAL A 277 8.77 1.71 -5.93
C VAL A 277 9.93 0.92 -5.37
N GLY A 278 11.14 1.21 -5.85
CA GLY A 278 12.37 0.68 -5.29
C GLY A 278 12.57 -0.82 -5.49
N GLY A 279 12.95 -1.52 -4.42
CA GLY A 279 13.31 -2.94 -4.45
C GLY A 279 14.78 -3.17 -4.81
N SER A 280 15.14 -4.40 -5.18
CA SER A 280 16.49 -4.77 -5.60
C SER A 280 16.46 -5.76 -6.75
N THR A 281 17.39 -5.64 -7.68
CA THR A 281 17.58 -6.63 -8.76
C THR A 281 18.25 -7.91 -8.27
N ASN A 282 18.90 -7.88 -7.10
CA ASN A 282 19.50 -9.05 -6.46
C ASN A 282 18.65 -9.47 -5.25
N PRO A 283 17.88 -10.58 -5.30
CA PRO A 283 17.13 -11.11 -4.17
C PRO A 283 18.03 -11.44 -2.98
N TYR A 284 17.58 -11.14 -1.79
CA TYR A 284 18.41 -11.16 -0.58
C TYR A 284 17.68 -11.72 0.65
N ASN A 285 18.48 -12.17 1.61
CA ASN A 285 18.05 -12.56 2.94
C ASN A 285 17.67 -11.32 3.78
N TYR A 286 16.97 -11.50 4.91
CA TYR A 286 16.49 -10.40 5.75
C TYR A 286 17.57 -9.37 6.15
N ASN A 287 18.85 -9.74 6.11
CA ASN A 287 19.99 -8.86 6.43
C ASN A 287 20.50 -8.03 5.24
N GLY A 288 19.91 -8.17 4.04
CA GLY A 288 20.30 -7.45 2.84
C GLY A 288 21.41 -8.11 2.02
N ILE A 289 21.89 -9.30 2.42
CA ILE A 289 22.86 -10.08 1.65
C ILE A 289 22.13 -11.00 0.68
N GLY A 290 22.49 -10.92 -0.59
CA GLY A 290 21.88 -11.72 -1.65
C GLY A 290 22.03 -13.22 -1.42
N TYR A 291 21.11 -14.00 -1.98
CA TYR A 291 21.20 -15.47 -1.94
C TYR A 291 22.44 -16.01 -2.68
N ASP A 292 23.07 -15.19 -3.50
CA ASP A 292 24.36 -15.42 -4.15
C ASP A 292 25.58 -15.03 -3.28
N GLY A 293 25.34 -14.52 -2.08
CA GLY A 293 26.37 -14.03 -1.16
C GLY A 293 26.84 -12.58 -1.44
N VAL A 294 26.31 -11.92 -2.48
CA VAL A 294 26.66 -10.54 -2.81
C VAL A 294 25.70 -9.57 -2.10
N PRO A 295 26.16 -8.49 -1.46
CA PRO A 295 25.32 -7.48 -0.90
C PRO A 295 24.38 -6.85 -1.95
N SER A 296 23.08 -6.84 -1.66
CA SER A 296 22.08 -6.29 -2.58
C SER A 296 22.05 -4.77 -2.53
N THR A 297 21.70 -4.14 -3.63
CA THR A 297 21.59 -2.69 -3.77
C THR A 297 20.13 -2.28 -3.91
N ALA A 298 19.78 -1.18 -3.25
CA ALA A 298 18.47 -0.55 -3.40
C ALA A 298 18.34 0.13 -4.78
N ASP A 299 17.13 0.22 -5.29
CA ASP A 299 16.82 0.83 -6.58
C ASP A 299 16.01 2.13 -6.43
N ASP A 300 16.15 3.03 -7.42
CA ASP A 300 15.48 4.33 -7.48
C ASP A 300 14.29 4.36 -8.46
N ALA A 301 13.99 3.25 -9.11
CA ALA A 301 12.94 3.21 -10.12
C ALA A 301 11.54 3.19 -9.52
N ILE A 302 10.63 3.84 -10.24
CA ILE A 302 9.18 3.77 -10.05
C ILE A 302 8.58 3.18 -11.32
N TRP A 303 7.80 2.11 -11.17
CA TRP A 303 6.98 1.59 -12.25
C TRP A 303 5.53 1.99 -12.01
N THR A 304 4.89 2.53 -13.00
CA THR A 304 3.49 2.91 -12.97
C THR A 304 2.73 2.13 -14.03
N PHE A 305 1.74 1.35 -13.61
CA PHE A 305 0.84 0.67 -14.52
C PHE A 305 -0.47 1.44 -14.64
N ASP A 306 -0.81 1.89 -15.84
CA ASP A 306 -2.10 2.51 -16.17
C ASP A 306 -3.08 1.39 -16.55
N ILE A 307 -4.09 1.15 -15.71
CA ILE A 307 -5.02 0.05 -15.87
C ILE A 307 -5.88 0.21 -17.12
N ALA A 308 -6.33 1.45 -17.43
CA ALA A 308 -7.20 1.69 -18.57
C ALA A 308 -6.47 1.54 -19.91
N LYS A 309 -5.20 1.91 -19.95
CA LYS A 309 -4.38 1.82 -21.19
C LYS A 309 -3.59 0.52 -21.28
N GLU A 310 -3.47 -0.20 -20.17
CA GLU A 310 -2.61 -1.38 -20.02
C GLU A 310 -1.15 -1.11 -20.42
N THR A 311 -0.63 0.05 -20.01
CA THR A 311 0.72 0.49 -20.35
C THR A 311 1.54 0.78 -19.10
N TRP A 312 2.85 0.58 -19.21
CA TRP A 312 3.82 0.92 -18.19
C TRP A 312 4.49 2.26 -18.46
N VAL A 313 4.72 3.01 -17.42
CA VAL A 313 5.63 4.19 -17.41
C VAL A 313 6.68 3.95 -16.35
N ILE A 314 7.95 4.19 -16.71
CA ILE A 314 9.08 4.06 -15.79
C ILE A 314 9.62 5.45 -15.54
N SER A 315 9.81 5.79 -14.28
CA SER A 315 10.41 7.03 -13.82
C SER A 315 11.36 6.76 -12.65
N LYS A 316 12.00 7.81 -12.16
CA LYS A 316 12.84 7.74 -10.95
C LYS A 316 12.19 8.42 -9.79
N THR A 317 12.54 7.96 -8.59
CA THR A 317 12.09 8.57 -7.33
C THR A 317 12.61 10.00 -7.17
N GLU A 318 11.78 10.86 -6.59
CA GLU A 318 12.19 12.19 -6.13
C GLU A 318 12.79 12.14 -4.71
N ALA A 319 12.77 10.97 -4.06
CA ALA A 319 13.31 10.78 -2.74
C ALA A 319 14.85 10.96 -2.70
N GLU A 320 15.35 11.32 -1.54
CA GLU A 320 16.78 11.57 -1.31
C GLU A 320 17.69 10.32 -1.41
N ALA A 321 17.09 9.12 -1.45
CA ALA A 321 17.81 7.85 -1.53
C ALA A 321 16.99 6.78 -2.23
N PRO A 322 17.62 5.82 -2.93
CA PRO A 322 17.02 4.58 -3.37
C PRO A 322 16.59 3.76 -2.15
N THR A 323 15.65 2.83 -2.34
CA THR A 323 15.09 2.08 -1.21
C THR A 323 14.72 0.65 -1.59
N MET A 324 14.79 -0.27 -0.62
CA MET A 324 14.37 -1.66 -0.76
C MET A 324 13.81 -2.20 0.56
N ASP A 325 13.27 -3.41 0.54
CA ASP A 325 12.76 -4.17 1.70
C ASP A 325 11.46 -3.64 2.25
N HIS A 326 10.46 -3.51 1.38
CA HIS A 326 9.16 -2.98 1.72
C HIS A 326 8.02 -4.01 1.60
N ARG A 327 6.91 -3.72 2.32
CA ARG A 327 5.66 -4.50 2.32
C ARG A 327 4.42 -3.61 2.09
N GLY A 328 4.62 -2.38 1.63
CA GLY A 328 3.55 -1.45 1.32
C GLY A 328 4.05 -0.08 0.92
N LEU A 329 3.22 0.63 0.17
CA LEU A 329 3.40 2.01 -0.25
C LEU A 329 2.20 2.80 0.28
N ILE A 330 2.45 3.90 0.98
CA ILE A 330 1.39 4.66 1.65
C ILE A 330 1.17 5.99 0.94
N ASN A 331 -0.09 6.33 0.68
CA ASN A 331 -0.49 7.66 0.22
C ASN A 331 -0.79 8.57 1.40
N VAL A 332 -0.20 9.75 1.42
CA VAL A 332 -0.45 10.79 2.41
C VAL A 332 -0.71 12.10 1.67
N ASN A 333 -1.98 12.51 1.61
CA ASN A 333 -2.40 13.74 0.92
C ASN A 333 -1.85 13.86 -0.51
N GLY A 334 -1.82 12.75 -1.26
CA GLY A 334 -1.30 12.69 -2.62
C GLY A 334 0.21 12.41 -2.71
N SER A 335 0.98 12.46 -1.63
CA SER A 335 2.39 12.05 -1.61
C SER A 335 2.52 10.57 -1.30
N TRP A 336 3.29 9.84 -2.11
CA TRP A 336 3.51 8.40 -1.97
C TRP A 336 4.82 8.13 -1.25
N ILE A 337 4.74 7.44 -0.11
CA ILE A 337 5.85 7.27 0.82
C ILE A 337 6.16 5.81 1.14
N THR A 338 7.44 5.54 1.42
CA THR A 338 7.89 4.33 2.13
C THR A 338 8.33 4.67 3.55
N ILE A 339 8.24 3.69 4.45
CA ILE A 339 8.50 3.83 5.88
C ILE A 339 9.58 2.84 6.29
N GLY A 340 10.75 3.34 6.71
CA GLY A 340 11.89 2.49 7.02
C GLY A 340 12.45 1.80 5.78
N GLY A 341 12.74 0.50 5.87
CA GLY A 341 13.39 -0.28 4.81
C GLY A 341 14.90 -0.21 4.87
N MET A 342 15.55 -0.54 3.76
CA MET A 342 17.00 -0.43 3.59
C MET A 342 17.32 0.54 2.45
N ILE A 343 18.36 1.33 2.66
CA ILE A 343 18.98 2.23 1.67
C ILE A 343 20.35 1.69 1.26
N ASP A 344 21.19 2.52 0.63
CA ASP A 344 22.52 2.14 0.21
C ASP A 344 23.32 1.38 1.28
N ALA A 345 24.18 0.47 0.83
CA ALA A 345 24.99 -0.43 1.69
C ALA A 345 24.16 -1.27 2.67
N GLN A 346 22.92 -1.62 2.32
CA GLN A 346 21.97 -2.39 3.13
C GLN A 346 21.74 -1.75 4.53
N GLN A 347 21.83 -0.43 4.60
CA GLN A 347 21.61 0.29 5.85
C GLN A 347 20.13 0.32 6.19
N VAL A 348 19.76 -0.26 7.32
CA VAL A 348 18.40 -0.13 7.88
C VAL A 348 18.17 1.33 8.26
N THR A 349 17.10 1.91 7.78
CA THR A 349 16.83 3.34 7.94
C THR A 349 15.60 3.61 8.79
N ASN A 350 15.56 4.78 9.42
CA ASN A 350 14.38 5.32 10.08
C ASN A 350 13.66 6.40 9.25
N LYS A 351 14.10 6.61 8.01
CA LYS A 351 13.56 7.66 7.16
C LYS A 351 12.16 7.31 6.66
N ILE A 352 11.39 8.37 6.40
CA ILE A 352 10.18 8.32 5.60
C ILE A 352 10.55 8.96 4.27
N LEU A 353 10.57 8.16 3.20
CA LEU A 353 10.97 8.63 1.88
C LEU A 353 9.72 8.93 1.05
N SER A 354 9.60 10.17 0.57
CA SER A 354 8.55 10.60 -0.37
C SER A 354 9.08 10.46 -1.80
N HIS A 355 8.40 9.65 -2.61
CA HIS A 355 8.90 9.22 -3.91
C HIS A 355 8.35 10.04 -5.07
N PHE A 356 7.08 10.41 -5.00
CA PHE A 356 6.38 11.23 -5.99
C PHE A 356 5.05 11.70 -5.41
N SER A 357 4.40 12.63 -6.11
CA SER A 357 3.07 13.11 -5.74
C SER A 357 2.07 12.94 -6.88
N THR A 358 0.83 12.58 -6.52
CA THR A 358 -0.33 12.60 -7.40
C THR A 358 -1.25 13.77 -7.04
N PRO A 359 -2.08 14.28 -7.94
CA PRO A 359 -3.05 15.30 -7.60
C PRO A 359 -3.95 14.83 -6.45
N ALA A 360 -4.08 15.64 -5.40
CA ALA A 360 -4.99 15.35 -4.30
C ALA A 360 -6.44 15.34 -4.81
N MET A 361 -7.24 14.37 -4.36
CA MET A 361 -8.67 14.41 -4.62
C MET A 361 -9.30 15.59 -3.88
N VAL A 362 -9.88 16.53 -4.63
CA VAL A 362 -10.73 17.57 -4.05
C VAL A 362 -12.08 16.92 -3.75
N SER A 363 -12.33 16.56 -2.49
CA SER A 363 -13.65 16.10 -2.06
C SER A 363 -14.61 17.29 -2.13
N CYS A 364 -15.55 17.27 -3.07
CA CYS A 364 -16.68 18.17 -3.05
C CYS A 364 -17.63 17.71 -1.93
N SER A 365 -17.56 18.33 -0.75
CA SER A 365 -18.61 18.16 0.27
C SER A 365 -19.90 18.77 -0.26
N PRO A 366 -21.05 18.09 -0.23
CA PRO A 366 -22.33 18.72 -0.53
C PRO A 366 -22.64 19.73 0.58
N ASN A 367 -22.59 21.01 0.22
CA ASN A 367 -22.98 22.08 1.13
C ASN A 367 -24.41 21.83 1.64
N SER A 368 -24.56 21.85 2.96
CA SER A 368 -25.83 21.91 3.66
C SER A 368 -26.68 23.06 3.08
N GLN A 369 -27.85 22.73 2.56
CA GLN A 369 -28.83 23.68 2.08
C GLN A 369 -29.25 24.58 3.23
N GLY A 370 -28.77 25.82 3.20
CA GLY A 370 -29.41 26.93 3.91
C GLY A 370 -30.67 27.29 3.15
N SER A 371 -31.84 27.06 3.74
CA SER A 371 -33.13 27.57 3.27
C SER A 371 -33.12 29.10 3.34
N THR A 372 -33.10 29.77 2.20
CA THR A 372 -33.38 31.19 2.12
C THR A 372 -34.51 31.39 1.10
N GLU A 373 -35.62 31.90 1.61
CA GLU A 373 -36.81 32.29 0.85
C GLU A 373 -36.46 33.30 -0.25
N LEU A 374 -36.91 33.04 -1.47
CA LEU A 374 -36.87 33.95 -2.60
C LEU A 374 -37.88 35.08 -2.39
N ARG A 375 -37.40 36.27 -2.14
CA ARG A 375 -38.16 37.50 -2.41
C ARG A 375 -37.63 38.12 -3.70
N SER A 376 -38.54 38.25 -4.65
CA SER A 376 -38.36 38.88 -5.95
C SER A 376 -38.27 40.41 -5.84
N HIS A 377 -37.18 41.02 -6.37
CA HIS A 377 -37.15 42.40 -6.82
C HIS A 377 -36.20 42.57 -8.01
N PRO A 378 -36.48 43.49 -8.96
CA PRO A 378 -35.75 43.59 -10.24
C PRO A 378 -34.42 44.33 -10.16
N PRO A 379 -33.58 44.27 -11.20
CA PRO A 379 -32.16 44.64 -11.11
C PRO A 379 -31.95 46.14 -11.28
N SER A 380 -31.04 46.72 -10.51
CA SER A 380 -30.37 47.99 -10.78
C SER A 380 -28.86 47.80 -10.79
N GLU A 381 -28.26 48.25 -11.87
CA GLU A 381 -26.82 48.32 -12.11
C GLU A 381 -26.12 49.20 -11.07
N ILE A 382 -25.03 48.76 -10.49
CA ILE A 382 -23.88 49.58 -10.10
C ILE A 382 -22.64 48.75 -10.16
N ALA A 383 -21.69 49.11 -11.01
CA ALA A 383 -20.33 48.57 -11.07
C ALA A 383 -19.52 49.10 -9.88
N ASP A 384 -18.71 48.28 -9.23
CA ASP A 384 -17.63 48.71 -8.36
C ASP A 384 -16.31 47.99 -8.73
N GLU A 385 -15.31 48.82 -8.91
CA GLU A 385 -13.94 48.47 -9.20
C GLU A 385 -13.27 47.91 -7.94
N GLN A 386 -13.01 46.64 -7.87
CA GLN A 386 -11.84 46.04 -7.18
C GLN A 386 -11.80 44.53 -7.43
N GLY A 387 -10.81 44.08 -8.23
CA GLY A 387 -10.61 42.71 -8.61
C GLY A 387 -10.33 41.74 -7.44
N LYS A 388 -11.40 41.08 -6.99
CA LYS A 388 -11.31 39.83 -6.22
C LYS A 388 -12.12 38.76 -6.92
N ILE A 389 -11.42 37.80 -7.49
CA ILE A 389 -12.00 36.61 -8.16
C ILE A 389 -12.57 35.68 -7.09
N ASN A 390 -13.89 35.56 -7.09
CA ASN A 390 -14.62 34.62 -6.22
C ASN A 390 -14.76 33.29 -6.98
N LEU A 391 -14.00 32.25 -6.55
CA LEU A 391 -14.01 30.91 -7.13
C LEU A 391 -15.23 30.12 -6.62
N ASN A 392 -16.37 30.29 -7.24
CA ASN A 392 -17.49 29.35 -7.16
C ASN A 392 -17.80 28.84 -8.55
N SER A 393 -17.24 27.69 -8.93
CA SER A 393 -17.56 27.01 -10.18
C SER A 393 -18.13 25.62 -9.95
N HIS A 394 -19.29 25.45 -10.43
CA HIS A 394 -20.21 24.34 -10.69
C HIS A 394 -19.59 22.96 -10.82
N CYS A 395 -20.02 22.04 -9.93
CA CYS A 395 -20.01 20.60 -10.19
C CYS A 395 -21.34 20.24 -10.89
N GLN A 396 -21.29 19.84 -12.14
CA GLN A 396 -22.46 19.29 -12.83
C GLN A 396 -22.63 17.80 -12.48
N HIS A 397 -23.78 17.46 -11.90
CA HIS A 397 -24.22 16.08 -11.68
C HIS A 397 -24.87 15.53 -12.96
N ASN A 398 -24.41 14.38 -13.43
CA ASN A 398 -25.19 13.53 -14.35
C ASN A 398 -26.15 12.66 -13.53
N PRO A 399 -27.46 12.74 -13.75
CA PRO A 399 -28.40 11.88 -13.03
C PRO A 399 -28.42 10.46 -13.62
N ILE A 400 -28.13 9.48 -12.76
CA ILE A 400 -28.37 8.07 -13.06
C ILE A 400 -29.88 7.85 -13.17
N GLN A 401 -30.37 7.47 -14.35
CA GLN A 401 -31.75 7.06 -14.57
C GLN A 401 -32.03 5.74 -13.82
N LYS A 402 -32.92 5.81 -12.85
CA LYS A 402 -33.54 4.61 -12.26
C LYS A 402 -34.64 4.12 -13.19
N GLU A 403 -34.39 3.04 -13.91
CA GLU A 403 -35.46 2.28 -14.55
C GLU A 403 -36.30 1.58 -13.49
N LYS A 404 -37.57 1.96 -13.45
CA LYS A 404 -38.62 1.22 -12.74
C LYS A 404 -39.10 0.10 -13.63
N ASN A 405 -38.75 -1.14 -13.33
CA ASN A 405 -39.49 -2.29 -13.87
C ASN A 405 -40.70 -2.57 -12.99
N LYS A 406 -41.88 -2.36 -13.57
CA LYS A 406 -43.15 -2.99 -13.22
C LYS A 406 -43.29 -4.24 -14.07
N GLN A 407 -43.32 -5.36 -13.47
CA GLN A 407 -44.29 -6.48 -13.57
C GLN A 407 -43.69 -7.72 -12.90
#